data_35a9b5bd2ea0f0041f3cbfe29f01544c
#
_entry.id   35a9b5bd2ea0f0041f3cbfe29f01544c
#
_cell.length_a   1.000
_cell.length_b   1.000
_cell.length_c   1.000
_cell.angle_alpha   90.00
_cell.angle_beta   90.00
_cell.angle_gamma   90.00
#
_symmetry.space_group_name_H-M   'P 1'
#
loop_
_entity.id
_entity.type
_entity.pdbx_description
1 polymer ?
#
loop_
_entity_poly.entity_id
_entity_poly.type
_entity_poly.pdbx_seq_one_letter_code
_entity_poly.pdbx_strand_id
1 'polypeptide(L)' 'MAAAEDFSATLFQYLQDNNGYCVLGDKSSPDDIKHQFQVSKKVFKKAIGELYKQRKIRIEDDGIYLVRE' A
#
# COMPACT_ATOMS: atom_id res chain seq x y z
N MET A 1 7.29 -3.42 -19.33
CA MET A 1 7.24 -3.43 -17.91
C MET A 1 6.02 -2.79 -17.40
N ALA A 2 5.32 -3.48 -16.65
CA ALA A 2 4.03 -3.03 -16.14
C ALA A 2 4.19 -2.51 -14.72
N ALA A 3 4.96 -1.47 -14.57
CA ALA A 3 5.30 -0.96 -13.24
C ALA A 3 4.07 -0.65 -12.43
N ALA A 4 3.04 -0.09 -13.06
CA ALA A 4 1.85 0.27 -12.32
C ALA A 4 1.12 -0.95 -11.78
N GLU A 5 1.21 -2.05 -12.50
CA GLU A 5 0.54 -3.27 -12.06
C GLU A 5 1.33 -3.99 -10.98
N ASP A 6 2.61 -3.63 -10.85
CA ASP A 6 3.45 -4.25 -9.84
C ASP A 6 3.57 -3.39 -8.59
N PHE A 7 2.75 -2.36 -8.48
CA PHE A 7 2.85 -1.49 -7.32
C PHE A 7 2.58 -2.26 -6.02
N SER A 8 1.80 -3.32 -6.08
CA SER A 8 1.56 -4.11 -4.87
C SER A 8 2.86 -4.67 -4.33
N ALA A 9 3.75 -5.13 -5.20
CA ALA A 9 5.06 -5.60 -4.74
C ALA A 9 5.88 -4.47 -4.16
N THR A 10 5.84 -3.30 -4.79
CA THR A 10 6.56 -2.13 -4.29
C THR A 10 6.03 -1.73 -2.92
N LEU A 11 4.72 -1.73 -2.75
CA LEU A 11 4.12 -1.39 -1.48
C LEU A 11 4.47 -2.41 -0.40
N PHE A 12 4.45 -3.67 -0.76
CA PHE A 12 4.82 -4.72 0.18
C PHE A 12 6.25 -4.55 0.66
N GLN A 13 7.15 -4.25 -0.27
CA GLN A 13 8.55 -4.00 0.08
C GLN A 13 8.68 -2.78 0.98
N TYR A 14 7.91 -1.73 0.68
CA TYR A 14 7.93 -0.53 1.51
C TYR A 14 7.53 -0.87 2.95
N LEU A 15 6.51 -1.70 3.10
CA LEU A 15 6.06 -2.10 4.42
C LEU A 15 7.15 -2.86 5.16
N GLN A 16 7.83 -3.76 4.47
CA GLN A 16 8.91 -4.51 5.10
C GLN A 16 10.04 -3.60 5.55
N ASP A 17 10.35 -2.60 4.73
CA ASP A 17 11.42 -1.65 5.04
C ASP A 17 11.02 -0.69 6.15
N ASN A 18 9.73 -0.51 6.36
CA ASN A 18 9.21 0.47 7.30
C ASN A 18 8.59 -0.18 8.52
N ASN A 19 9.16 -1.27 8.96
CA ASN A 19 8.73 -1.98 10.17
C ASN A 19 7.30 -2.51 10.09
N GLY A 20 6.83 -2.74 8.87
CA GLY A 20 5.51 -3.31 8.68
C GLY A 20 4.38 -2.33 8.83
N TYR A 21 4.64 -1.03 8.67
CA TYR A 21 3.63 -0.01 8.83
C TYR A 21 3.72 1.02 7.71
N CYS A 22 2.57 1.46 7.24
CA CYS A 22 2.47 2.55 6.28
C CYS A 22 1.43 3.54 6.79
N VAL A 23 1.83 4.79 6.95
CA VAL A 23 0.93 5.81 7.47
C VAL A 23 -0.20 6.13 6.50
N LEU A 24 0.04 5.94 5.20
CA LEU A 24 -0.99 6.14 4.20
C LEU A 24 -1.89 4.92 4.13
N GLY A 25 -3.16 5.16 3.90
CA GLY A 25 -4.12 4.08 3.81
C GLY A 25 -5.25 4.44 2.88
N ASP A 26 -6.34 3.70 2.98
CA ASP A 26 -7.48 3.89 2.10
C ASP A 26 -8.09 5.28 2.24
N LYS A 27 -7.95 5.89 3.39
CA LYS A 27 -8.53 7.22 3.64
C LYS A 27 -7.59 8.37 3.33
N SER A 28 -6.37 8.08 2.90
CA SER A 28 -5.42 9.13 2.58
C SER A 28 -5.84 9.87 1.33
N SER A 29 -5.44 11.14 1.25
CA SER A 29 -5.78 11.93 0.08
C SER A 29 -4.98 11.49 -1.13
N PRO A 30 -5.51 11.70 -2.34
CA PRO A 30 -4.75 11.36 -3.55
C PRO A 30 -3.42 12.10 -3.63
N ASP A 31 -3.38 13.33 -3.14
CA ASP A 31 -2.15 14.12 -3.18
C ASP A 31 -1.08 13.50 -2.30
N ASP A 32 -1.45 13.05 -1.13
CA ASP A 32 -0.49 12.42 -0.22
C ASP A 32 0.06 11.14 -0.83
N ILE A 33 -0.82 10.36 -1.42
CA ILE A 33 -0.40 9.10 -2.03
C ILE A 33 0.54 9.35 -3.19
N LYS A 34 0.19 10.31 -4.05
CA LYS A 34 1.03 10.62 -5.19
C LYS A 34 2.36 11.17 -4.75
N HIS A 35 2.37 11.99 -3.71
CA HIS A 35 3.60 12.56 -3.20
C HIS A 35 4.53 11.50 -2.66
N GLN A 36 3.97 10.54 -1.92
CA GLN A 36 4.77 9.52 -1.27
C GLN A 36 5.21 8.43 -2.24
N PHE A 37 4.30 7.96 -3.07
CA PHE A 37 4.55 6.80 -3.92
C PHE A 37 4.55 7.11 -5.41
N GLN A 38 4.10 8.31 -5.79
CA GLN A 38 4.07 8.74 -7.19
C GLN A 38 3.14 7.88 -8.03
N VAL A 39 2.06 7.42 -7.41
CA VAL A 39 0.99 6.70 -8.10
C VAL A 39 -0.33 7.35 -7.75
N SER A 40 -1.35 7.11 -8.58
CA SER A 40 -2.67 7.63 -8.29
C SER A 40 -3.30 6.85 -7.14
N LYS A 41 -4.30 7.44 -6.51
CA LYS A 41 -5.02 6.75 -5.45
C LYS A 41 -5.67 5.48 -5.97
N LYS A 42 -6.11 5.49 -7.23
CA LYS A 42 -6.71 4.32 -7.84
C LYS A 42 -5.74 3.16 -7.88
N VAL A 43 -4.50 3.41 -8.28
CA VAL A 43 -3.46 2.39 -8.32
C VAL A 43 -3.14 1.93 -6.91
N PHE A 44 -3.06 2.88 -5.98
CA PHE A 44 -2.78 2.56 -4.58
C PHE A 44 -3.85 1.65 -4.00
N LYS A 45 -5.12 1.99 -4.21
CA LYS A 45 -6.22 1.19 -3.68
C LYS A 45 -6.24 -0.20 -4.29
N LYS A 46 -5.93 -0.30 -5.57
CA LYS A 46 -5.86 -1.61 -6.21
C LYS A 46 -4.76 -2.46 -5.58
N ALA A 47 -3.62 -1.84 -5.30
CA ALA A 47 -2.51 -2.56 -4.71
C ALA A 47 -2.85 -3.06 -3.30
N ILE A 48 -3.45 -2.20 -2.46
CA ILE A 48 -3.79 -2.65 -1.12
C ILE A 48 -4.89 -3.70 -1.16
N GLY A 49 -5.81 -3.62 -2.13
CA GLY A 49 -6.82 -4.64 -2.29
C GLY A 49 -6.22 -5.99 -2.62
N GLU A 50 -5.21 -6.00 -3.49
CA GLU A 50 -4.53 -7.25 -3.85
C GLU A 50 -3.82 -7.85 -2.65
N LEU A 51 -3.07 -7.04 -1.93
CA LEU A 51 -2.34 -7.53 -0.77
C LEU A 51 -3.30 -7.98 0.32
N TYR A 52 -4.40 -7.27 0.48
CA TYR A 52 -5.39 -7.64 1.47
C TYR A 52 -6.02 -9.00 1.15
N LYS A 53 -6.32 -9.23 -0.12
CA LYS A 53 -6.87 -10.52 -0.54
C LYS A 53 -5.90 -11.66 -0.25
N GLN A 54 -4.62 -11.39 -0.39
CA GLN A 54 -3.60 -12.38 -0.14
C GLN A 54 -3.26 -12.49 1.34
N ARG A 55 -3.94 -11.71 2.18
CA ARG A 55 -3.74 -11.70 3.62
C ARG A 55 -2.32 -11.31 4.01
N LYS A 56 -1.73 -10.43 3.20
CA LYS A 56 -0.39 -9.94 3.47
C LYS A 56 -0.39 -8.66 4.27
N ILE A 57 -1.53 -7.96 4.30
CA ILE A 57 -1.63 -6.69 5.02
C ILE A 57 -2.97 -6.61 5.73
N ARG A 58 -3.01 -5.70 6.70
CA ARG A 58 -4.24 -5.31 7.38
C ARG A 58 -4.48 -3.84 7.09
N ILE A 59 -5.72 -3.47 6.85
CA ILE A 59 -6.09 -2.09 6.59
C ILE A 59 -6.77 -1.56 7.84
N GLU A 60 -6.13 -0.58 8.50
CA GLU A 60 -6.63 0.01 9.73
C GLU A 60 -6.94 1.48 9.50
N ASP A 61 -7.60 2.10 10.47
CA ASP A 61 -7.95 3.51 10.35
C ASP A 61 -6.74 4.41 10.27
N ASP A 62 -5.67 4.04 10.94
CA ASP A 62 -4.48 4.88 11.00
C ASP A 62 -3.40 4.47 9.99
N GLY A 63 -3.71 3.52 9.10
CA GLY A 63 -2.76 3.14 8.09
C GLY A 63 -2.86 1.67 7.73
N ILE A 64 -1.78 1.17 7.17
CA ILE A 64 -1.71 -0.20 6.71
C ILE A 64 -0.62 -0.93 7.47
N TYR A 65 -0.92 -2.14 7.89
CA TYR A 65 0.02 -2.96 8.66
C TYR A 65 0.33 -4.23 7.90
N LEU A 66 1.60 -4.60 7.92
CA LEU A 66 2.03 -5.86 7.34
C LEU A 66 1.61 -7.00 8.26
N VAL A 67 0.99 -8.02 7.67
CA VAL A 67 0.62 -9.20 8.44
C VAL A 67 1.82 -10.12 8.54
N ARG A 68 2.15 -10.52 9.75
CA ARG A 68 3.24 -11.46 9.98
C ARG A 68 2.69 -12.73 10.58
N GLU A 69 3.12 -13.80 10.04
CA GLU A 69 2.65 -15.10 10.52
C GLU A 69 3.71 -15.79 11.31
#